data_817f6587c1667fcfa0c63f04e9831759
#
_entry.id   817f6587c1667fcfa0c63f04e9831759
#
_cell.length_a   1.000
_cell.length_b   1.000
_cell.length_c   1.000
_cell.angle_alpha   90.00
_cell.angle_beta   90.00
_cell.angle_gamma   90.00
#
_symmetry.space_group_name_H-M   'P 1'
#
loop_
_entity.id
_entity.type
_entity.pdbx_description
1 polymer ?
#
loop_
_entity_poly.entity_id
_entity_poly.type
_entity_poly.pdbx_seq_one_letter_code
_entity_poly.pdbx_strand_id
1 'polypeptide(L)'
;MYIIRRFPKFCKRFFQKIRRFFGGGGPIFNHVWRIILAIASLRGRKSLTKIAALFKGRRTRQAILHCLSKSSWDHKELMRQSALATLKQLGWRPGEPLFYVIDDTQTEKFGKQMEGVSRIWLHSEKRYALGHTILLGSIVYRNVVIPYDLQIWMSEEACQKVNEKNETQWEFQKLTQLAVKSIESLSFLKSSAVTVLFDKYYFCQTVVNACTAMNFNYVAAVKKNRRFTSGGSKRSVGPYSEECIRKAGKWYDIDGTEQQHKLAECKGILSKAGDVKLVFSQRKEEHKIFILATNNVALSAKEVVEIYRRRWSIEVLFKMAKQYLGMGDYQFLKLRGVERYLHLVMIAHTFLTHLALDELDAQDKQISNIPIRLAGIQQTQARLRENLLLDMLDSLRDNISKKLLLQKIREWYMGTV
;
A
#
# COMPACT_ATOMS: atom_id res chain seq x y z
N MET A 1 16.72 -27.59 15.51
CA MET A 1 16.64 -26.65 14.41
C MET A 1 16.59 -25.23 14.95
N TYR A 2 17.58 -24.46 14.61
CA TYR A 2 17.78 -23.09 15.04
C TYR A 2 17.42 -22.21 13.96
N ILE A 3 16.45 -21.35 14.02
CA ILE A 3 16.36 -20.50 12.88
C ILE A 3 16.46 -19.04 13.22
N ILE A 4 15.81 -18.47 14.12
CA ILE A 4 16.01 -17.07 14.48
C ILE A 4 15.76 -16.92 15.98
N ARG A 5 16.82 -16.88 16.78
CA ARG A 5 16.71 -16.71 18.24
C ARG A 5 16.55 -15.25 18.65
N ARG A 6 17.17 -14.37 17.91
CA ARG A 6 17.16 -12.90 18.11
C ARG A 6 16.80 -12.25 16.81
N PHE A 7 16.29 -11.02 16.78
CA PHE A 7 16.26 -10.36 15.50
C PHE A 7 17.69 -10.08 15.08
N PRO A 8 17.98 -10.32 13.78
CA PRO A 8 19.30 -10.11 13.21
C PRO A 8 19.78 -8.68 13.44
N LYS A 9 21.09 -8.49 13.58
CA LYS A 9 21.66 -7.17 13.86
C LYS A 9 21.24 -6.12 12.83
N PHE A 10 21.20 -6.49 11.56
CA PHE A 10 20.81 -5.61 10.46
C PHE A 10 19.33 -5.20 10.46
N CYS A 11 18.44 -5.97 11.11
CA CYS A 11 17.02 -5.64 11.28
C CYS A 11 16.75 -4.82 12.56
N LYS A 12 17.78 -4.61 13.42
CA LYS A 12 17.60 -4.04 14.76
C LYS A 12 16.95 -2.66 14.75
N ARG A 13 17.36 -1.79 13.81
CA ARG A 13 16.88 -0.41 13.71
C ARG A 13 15.34 -0.36 13.53
N PHE A 14 14.79 -1.16 12.62
CA PHE A 14 13.36 -1.23 12.39
C PHE A 14 12.61 -1.87 13.56
N PHE A 15 13.03 -3.05 14.02
CA PHE A 15 12.30 -3.75 15.07
C PHE A 15 12.42 -3.10 16.44
N GLN A 16 13.41 -2.28 16.71
CA GLN A 16 13.45 -1.46 17.93
C GLN A 16 12.35 -0.41 17.95
N LYS A 17 11.99 0.19 16.81
CA LYS A 17 10.86 1.12 16.72
C LYS A 17 9.53 0.40 17.00
N ILE A 18 9.32 -0.77 16.40
CA ILE A 18 8.15 -1.62 16.70
C ILE A 18 8.13 -2.06 18.16
N ARG A 19 9.27 -2.40 18.74
CA ARG A 19 9.39 -2.78 20.16
C ARG A 19 8.89 -1.69 21.09
N ARG A 20 9.18 -0.43 20.80
CA ARG A 20 8.70 0.72 21.59
C ARG A 20 7.18 0.82 21.57
N PHE A 21 6.54 0.56 20.44
CA PHE A 21 5.08 0.50 20.33
C PHE A 21 4.46 -0.50 21.33
N PHE A 22 5.13 -1.62 21.61
CA PHE A 22 4.70 -2.64 22.58
C PHE A 22 5.25 -2.41 24.00
N GLY A 23 5.54 -1.19 24.40
CA GLY A 23 6.04 -0.90 25.76
C GLY A 23 7.41 -1.50 26.08
N GLY A 24 8.25 -1.68 25.08
CA GLY A 24 9.60 -2.23 25.26
C GLY A 24 9.73 -3.73 25.02
N GLY A 25 8.67 -4.45 24.68
CA GLY A 25 8.74 -5.89 24.33
C GLY A 25 7.48 -6.69 24.65
N GLY A 26 7.65 -7.90 25.17
CA GLY A 26 6.56 -8.80 25.56
C GLY A 26 6.21 -9.89 24.53
N PRO A 27 5.27 -10.78 24.88
CA PRO A 27 4.91 -11.94 24.05
C PRO A 27 4.35 -11.55 22.69
N ILE A 28 3.49 -10.51 22.62
CA ILE A 28 2.87 -10.04 21.38
C ILE A 28 3.94 -9.50 20.43
N PHE A 29 4.82 -8.61 20.91
CA PHE A 29 5.95 -8.12 20.13
C PHE A 29 6.77 -9.27 19.55
N ASN A 30 7.03 -10.29 20.38
CA ASN A 30 7.79 -11.47 19.96
C ASN A 30 7.13 -12.30 18.86
N HIS A 31 5.80 -12.27 18.73
CA HIS A 31 5.10 -12.87 17.60
C HIS A 31 5.12 -11.95 16.39
N VAL A 32 4.81 -10.67 16.58
CA VAL A 32 4.65 -9.68 15.50
C VAL A 32 5.93 -9.55 14.68
N TRP A 33 7.10 -9.31 15.32
CA TRP A 33 8.33 -9.15 14.55
C TRP A 33 8.73 -10.42 13.79
N ARG A 34 8.44 -11.61 14.35
CA ARG A 34 8.70 -12.88 13.68
C ARG A 34 7.80 -13.08 12.46
N ILE A 35 6.53 -12.73 12.58
CA ILE A 35 5.59 -12.81 11.45
C ILE A 35 6.01 -11.86 10.33
N ILE A 36 6.38 -10.62 10.67
CA ILE A 36 6.88 -9.64 9.68
C ILE A 36 8.11 -10.19 8.96
N LEU A 37 9.09 -10.68 9.71
CA LEU A 37 10.31 -11.23 9.15
C LEU A 37 10.04 -12.46 8.27
N ALA A 38 9.12 -13.34 8.70
CA ALA A 38 8.73 -14.51 7.93
C ALA A 38 8.03 -14.11 6.62
N ILE A 39 7.09 -13.17 6.67
CA ILE A 39 6.42 -12.64 5.46
C ILE A 39 7.45 -12.06 4.50
N ALA A 40 8.41 -11.29 5.00
CA ALA A 40 9.45 -10.66 4.21
C ALA A 40 10.47 -11.64 3.62
N SER A 41 10.77 -12.78 4.29
CA SER A 41 11.85 -13.68 3.91
C SER A 41 11.42 -14.98 3.24
N LEU A 42 10.26 -15.55 3.57
CA LEU A 42 9.80 -16.82 2.99
C LEU A 42 9.58 -16.72 1.48
N ARG A 43 9.88 -17.81 0.77
CA ARG A 43 9.51 -18.00 -0.64
C ARG A 43 8.13 -18.65 -0.75
N GLY A 44 7.41 -18.40 -1.85
CA GLY A 44 6.10 -18.98 -2.11
C GLY A 44 5.04 -18.59 -1.06
N ARG A 45 4.10 -19.47 -0.81
CA ARG A 45 2.93 -19.24 0.05
C ARG A 45 3.30 -18.99 1.52
N LYS A 46 2.74 -17.93 2.12
CA LYS A 46 2.97 -17.50 3.52
C LYS A 46 1.92 -18.10 4.47
N SER A 47 1.78 -19.43 4.51
CA SER A 47 0.86 -20.08 5.46
C SER A 47 1.37 -19.95 6.90
N LEU A 48 0.45 -19.97 7.89
CA LEU A 48 0.82 -19.95 9.31
C LEU A 48 1.73 -21.10 9.70
N THR A 49 1.57 -22.27 9.06
CA THR A 49 2.43 -23.43 9.27
C THR A 49 3.87 -23.15 8.83
N LYS A 50 4.05 -22.56 7.62
CA LYS A 50 5.40 -22.18 7.15
C LYS A 50 6.02 -21.08 7.99
N ILE A 51 5.22 -20.09 8.41
CA ILE A 51 5.67 -19.04 9.35
C ILE A 51 6.13 -19.65 10.66
N ALA A 52 5.35 -20.57 11.24
CA ALA A 52 5.72 -21.25 12.50
C ALA A 52 6.98 -22.12 12.34
N ALA A 53 7.11 -22.82 11.21
CA ALA A 53 8.27 -23.67 10.93
C ALA A 53 9.59 -22.89 10.90
N LEU A 54 9.58 -21.61 10.44
CA LEU A 54 10.77 -20.75 10.47
C LEU A 54 11.30 -20.49 11.88
N PHE A 55 10.45 -20.65 12.90
CA PHE A 55 10.77 -20.41 14.32
C PHE A 55 10.60 -21.69 15.18
N LYS A 56 10.86 -22.86 14.63
CA LYS A 56 10.65 -24.18 15.23
C LYS A 56 11.17 -24.25 16.66
N GLY A 57 10.36 -24.81 17.54
CA GLY A 57 10.66 -24.97 18.99
C GLY A 57 10.38 -23.75 19.87
N ARG A 58 10.04 -22.56 19.27
CA ARG A 58 9.75 -21.35 20.05
C ARG A 58 8.35 -20.79 19.88
N ARG A 59 7.69 -21.10 18.76
CA ARG A 59 6.33 -20.63 18.48
C ARG A 59 5.58 -21.69 17.69
N THR A 60 4.41 -22.06 18.19
CA THR A 60 3.50 -22.97 17.51
C THR A 60 2.60 -22.21 16.55
N ARG A 61 2.03 -22.91 15.57
CA ARG A 61 0.98 -22.37 14.71
C ARG A 61 -0.19 -21.78 15.51
N GLN A 62 -0.59 -22.45 16.60
CA GLN A 62 -1.68 -22.00 17.48
C GLN A 62 -1.34 -20.68 18.19
N ALA A 63 -0.10 -20.52 18.68
CA ALA A 63 0.33 -19.28 19.34
C ALA A 63 0.34 -18.10 18.37
N ILE A 64 0.75 -18.31 17.11
CA ILE A 64 0.68 -17.29 16.05
C ILE A 64 -0.78 -16.96 15.71
N LEU A 65 -1.62 -17.98 15.55
CA LEU A 65 -3.05 -17.81 15.32
C LEU A 65 -3.72 -17.03 16.46
N HIS A 66 -3.40 -17.35 17.73
CA HIS A 66 -3.90 -16.64 18.89
C HIS A 66 -3.47 -15.15 18.87
N CYS A 67 -2.20 -14.88 18.59
CA CYS A 67 -1.69 -13.51 18.46
C CYS A 67 -2.46 -12.69 17.42
N LEU A 68 -2.75 -13.28 16.27
CA LEU A 68 -3.46 -12.60 15.19
C LEU A 68 -4.97 -12.49 15.44
N SER A 69 -5.62 -13.48 16.07
CA SER A 69 -7.08 -13.52 16.15
C SER A 69 -7.64 -13.06 17.50
N LYS A 70 -6.89 -13.24 18.61
CA LYS A 70 -7.41 -13.05 19.97
C LYS A 70 -6.68 -12.00 20.79
N SER A 71 -5.33 -11.91 20.70
CA SER A 71 -4.54 -10.97 21.53
C SER A 71 -4.98 -9.51 21.30
N SER A 72 -4.85 -8.68 22.35
CA SER A 72 -5.20 -7.25 22.25
C SER A 72 -3.97 -6.45 21.82
N TRP A 73 -4.02 -5.85 20.61
CA TRP A 73 -3.04 -4.89 20.10
C TRP A 73 -3.60 -4.18 18.87
N ASP A 74 -3.19 -2.93 18.68
CA ASP A 74 -3.65 -2.08 17.58
C ASP A 74 -2.75 -2.23 16.36
N HIS A 75 -3.24 -2.96 15.36
CA HIS A 75 -2.54 -3.21 14.11
C HIS A 75 -2.56 -2.01 13.16
N LYS A 76 -3.60 -1.17 13.25
CA LYS A 76 -3.72 0.05 12.44
C LYS A 76 -2.70 1.08 12.89
N GLU A 77 -2.65 1.33 14.18
CA GLU A 77 -1.67 2.25 14.74
C GLU A 77 -0.23 1.77 14.55
N LEU A 78 0.03 0.47 14.67
CA LEU A 78 1.35 -0.09 14.37
C LEU A 78 1.78 0.18 12.93
N MET A 79 0.88 0.06 11.96
CA MET A 79 1.17 0.35 10.56
C MET A 79 1.45 1.85 10.36
N ARG A 80 0.65 2.74 10.96
CA ARG A 80 0.85 4.19 10.94
C ARG A 80 2.19 4.60 11.53
N GLN A 81 2.53 4.07 12.70
CA GLN A 81 3.83 4.33 13.34
C GLN A 81 5.02 3.84 12.47
N SER A 82 4.85 2.70 11.81
CA SER A 82 5.85 2.19 10.85
C SER A 82 6.02 3.12 9.65
N ALA A 83 4.93 3.67 9.14
CA ALA A 83 4.94 4.64 8.03
C ALA A 83 5.62 5.95 8.44
N LEU A 84 5.27 6.53 9.59
CA LEU A 84 5.89 7.75 10.13
C LEU A 84 7.39 7.57 10.38
N ALA A 85 7.78 6.40 10.89
CA ALA A 85 9.18 6.08 11.07
C ALA A 85 9.96 6.02 9.74
N THR A 86 9.30 5.60 8.65
CA THR A 86 9.88 5.57 7.30
C THR A 86 10.00 6.98 6.72
N LEU A 87 8.96 7.81 6.88
CA LEU A 87 9.02 9.22 6.49
C LEU A 87 10.18 9.96 7.18
N LYS A 88 10.36 9.71 8.48
CA LYS A 88 11.49 10.28 9.23
C LYS A 88 12.84 9.81 8.70
N GLN A 89 12.97 8.53 8.30
CA GLN A 89 14.21 8.00 7.71
C GLN A 89 14.50 8.63 6.33
N LEU A 90 13.44 8.92 5.56
CA LEU A 90 13.54 9.62 4.28
C LEU A 90 13.85 11.11 4.43
N GLY A 91 13.95 11.63 5.65
CA GLY A 91 14.25 13.03 5.92
C GLY A 91 13.07 13.99 5.72
N TRP A 92 11.82 13.49 5.60
CA TRP A 92 10.65 14.34 5.48
C TRP A 92 10.48 15.23 6.71
N ARG A 93 10.13 16.50 6.49
CA ARG A 93 9.87 17.51 7.50
C ARG A 93 8.42 18.01 7.37
N PRO A 94 7.77 18.40 8.49
CA PRO A 94 6.46 19.05 8.43
C PRO A 94 6.47 20.26 7.50
N GLY A 95 5.45 20.37 6.65
CA GLY A 95 5.35 21.42 5.62
C GLY A 95 5.84 21.01 4.23
N GLU A 96 6.68 19.96 4.11
CA GLU A 96 7.11 19.49 2.80
C GLU A 96 5.99 18.78 2.04
N PRO A 97 5.94 18.89 0.69
CA PRO A 97 4.94 18.24 -0.14
C PRO A 97 4.92 16.72 0.00
N LEU A 98 3.72 16.17 0.17
CA LEU A 98 3.46 14.73 0.19
C LEU A 98 2.35 14.37 -0.79
N PHE A 99 2.41 13.17 -1.33
CA PHE A 99 1.30 12.58 -2.08
C PHE A 99 0.66 11.47 -1.26
N TYR A 100 -0.67 11.41 -1.28
CA TYR A 100 -1.43 10.33 -0.68
C TYR A 100 -2.24 9.64 -1.75
N VAL A 101 -1.96 8.37 -1.98
CA VAL A 101 -2.60 7.58 -3.02
C VAL A 101 -3.63 6.66 -2.40
N ILE A 102 -4.86 6.68 -2.92
CA ILE A 102 -5.95 5.79 -2.50
C ILE A 102 -6.33 4.92 -3.68
N ASP A 103 -6.36 3.61 -3.45
CA ASP A 103 -6.86 2.64 -4.41
C ASP A 103 -7.32 1.36 -3.67
N ASP A 104 -8.05 0.47 -4.36
CA ASP A 104 -8.45 -0.80 -3.80
C ASP A 104 -7.97 -1.98 -4.63
N THR A 105 -7.92 -3.12 -3.98
CA THR A 105 -7.57 -4.37 -4.63
C THR A 105 -8.39 -5.52 -4.06
N GLN A 106 -8.49 -6.59 -4.81
CA GLN A 106 -9.30 -7.76 -4.46
C GLN A 106 -8.41 -8.99 -4.24
N THR A 107 -8.82 -9.82 -3.28
CA THR A 107 -8.22 -11.15 -3.04
C THR A 107 -9.32 -12.20 -3.04
N GLU A 108 -9.26 -13.12 -4.02
CA GLU A 108 -10.21 -14.23 -4.09
C GLU A 108 -10.05 -15.20 -2.92
N LYS A 109 -11.17 -15.76 -2.45
CA LYS A 109 -11.26 -16.75 -1.38
C LYS A 109 -12.25 -17.83 -1.73
N PHE A 110 -11.93 -19.06 -1.35
CA PHE A 110 -12.78 -20.23 -1.62
C PHE A 110 -13.61 -20.67 -0.41
N GLY A 111 -13.24 -20.20 0.79
CA GLY A 111 -13.91 -20.54 2.05
C GLY A 111 -15.13 -19.70 2.35
N LYS A 112 -16.32 -20.28 2.28
CA LYS A 112 -17.61 -19.61 2.58
C LYS A 112 -17.77 -19.19 4.06
N GLN A 113 -17.01 -19.80 4.99
CA GLN A 113 -17.12 -19.54 6.43
C GLN A 113 -16.19 -18.40 6.90
N MET A 114 -15.37 -17.85 6.03
CA MET A 114 -14.47 -16.75 6.35
C MET A 114 -15.28 -15.46 6.53
N GLU A 115 -15.11 -14.79 7.65
CA GLU A 115 -15.81 -13.54 7.92
C GLU A 115 -15.40 -12.42 6.95
N GLY A 116 -16.35 -11.58 6.59
CA GLY A 116 -16.14 -10.41 5.74
C GLY A 116 -16.00 -10.71 4.25
N VAL A 117 -16.05 -11.98 3.82
CA VAL A 117 -16.07 -12.29 2.40
C VAL A 117 -17.33 -11.77 1.73
N SER A 118 -17.16 -11.13 0.59
CA SER A 118 -18.24 -10.57 -0.22
C SER A 118 -18.16 -11.14 -1.64
N ARG A 119 -19.25 -11.03 -2.39
CA ARG A 119 -19.22 -11.31 -3.83
C ARG A 119 -18.49 -10.15 -4.54
N ILE A 120 -17.37 -10.45 -5.16
CA ILE A 120 -16.50 -9.50 -5.87
C ILE A 120 -16.48 -9.80 -7.37
N TRP A 121 -16.30 -8.76 -8.19
CA TRP A 121 -16.12 -8.92 -9.63
C TRP A 121 -14.65 -8.88 -9.99
N LEU A 122 -14.09 -9.98 -10.46
CA LEU A 122 -12.69 -10.07 -10.91
C LEU A 122 -12.59 -9.57 -12.36
N HIS A 123 -12.15 -8.33 -12.53
CA HIS A 123 -12.07 -7.68 -13.84
C HIS A 123 -11.17 -8.40 -14.84
N SER A 124 -10.06 -8.97 -14.38
CA SER A 124 -9.11 -9.73 -15.22
C SER A 124 -9.69 -11.03 -15.77
N GLU A 125 -10.60 -11.66 -15.03
CA GLU A 125 -11.18 -12.96 -15.36
C GLU A 125 -12.64 -12.85 -15.82
N LYS A 126 -13.22 -11.65 -15.77
CA LYS A 126 -14.61 -11.36 -16.15
C LYS A 126 -15.63 -12.28 -15.47
N ARG A 127 -15.43 -12.60 -14.20
CA ARG A 127 -16.32 -13.45 -13.39
C ARG A 127 -16.53 -12.91 -11.98
N TYR A 128 -17.59 -13.39 -11.35
CA TYR A 128 -17.80 -13.20 -9.92
C TYR A 128 -17.06 -14.28 -9.11
N ALA A 129 -16.51 -13.88 -7.98
CA ALA A 129 -15.88 -14.75 -7.01
C ALA A 129 -16.26 -14.30 -5.58
N LEU A 130 -15.98 -15.14 -4.58
CA LEU A 130 -15.96 -14.72 -3.19
C LEU A 130 -14.58 -14.16 -2.84
N GLY A 131 -14.53 -13.11 -2.03
CA GLY A 131 -13.24 -12.55 -1.65
C GLY A 131 -13.36 -11.32 -0.74
N HIS A 132 -12.21 -10.74 -0.45
CA HIS A 132 -12.13 -9.45 0.25
C HIS A 132 -11.70 -8.36 -0.73
N THR A 133 -12.37 -7.22 -0.66
CA THR A 133 -11.92 -5.97 -1.27
C THR A 133 -11.19 -5.17 -0.20
N ILE A 134 -9.97 -4.75 -0.50
CA ILE A 134 -9.04 -4.11 0.43
C ILE A 134 -8.74 -2.72 -0.10
N LEU A 135 -9.21 -1.69 0.60
CA LEU A 135 -8.83 -0.31 0.34
C LEU A 135 -7.50 -0.03 1.04
N LEU A 136 -6.59 0.60 0.33
CA LEU A 136 -5.28 1.01 0.85
C LEU A 136 -5.06 2.49 0.56
N GLY A 137 -4.70 3.22 1.61
CA GLY A 137 -4.11 4.54 1.53
C GLY A 137 -2.61 4.47 1.75
N SER A 138 -1.83 5.06 0.86
CA SER A 138 -0.37 5.04 0.90
C SER A 138 0.21 6.42 0.73
N ILE A 139 1.21 6.76 1.54
CA ILE A 139 2.00 7.99 1.39
C ILE A 139 3.07 7.73 0.33
N VAL A 140 3.26 8.69 -0.59
CA VAL A 140 4.36 8.68 -1.54
C VAL A 140 5.23 9.91 -1.32
N TYR A 141 6.49 9.68 -0.98
CA TYR A 141 7.49 10.72 -0.78
C TYR A 141 8.80 10.30 -1.47
N ARG A 142 9.40 11.19 -2.26
CA ARG A 142 10.63 10.91 -3.03
C ARG A 142 10.56 9.62 -3.87
N ASN A 143 9.41 9.31 -4.47
CA ASN A 143 9.10 8.07 -5.20
C ASN A 143 9.06 6.79 -4.35
N VAL A 144 9.17 6.90 -3.02
CA VAL A 144 8.99 5.76 -2.11
C VAL A 144 7.54 5.69 -1.70
N VAL A 145 6.90 4.52 -1.93
CA VAL A 145 5.53 4.25 -1.50
C VAL A 145 5.52 3.59 -0.14
N ILE A 146 4.73 4.15 0.78
CA ILE A 146 4.67 3.75 2.18
C ILE A 146 3.21 3.47 2.54
N PRO A 147 2.81 2.21 2.76
CA PRO A 147 1.47 1.87 3.23
C PRO A 147 1.16 2.58 4.56
N TYR A 148 -0.02 3.21 4.66
CA TYR A 148 -0.39 3.99 5.83
C TYR A 148 -1.71 3.59 6.47
N ASP A 149 -2.76 3.39 5.68
CA ASP A 149 -4.09 3.01 6.15
C ASP A 149 -4.65 1.87 5.29
N LEU A 150 -5.18 0.83 5.94
CA LEU A 150 -5.77 -0.33 5.27
C LEU A 150 -7.13 -0.63 5.88
N GLN A 151 -8.13 -0.79 5.03
CA GLN A 151 -9.49 -1.10 5.42
C GLN A 151 -10.05 -2.23 4.55
N ILE A 152 -10.82 -3.14 5.15
CA ILE A 152 -11.53 -4.19 4.42
C ILE A 152 -12.94 -3.68 4.16
N TRP A 153 -13.32 -3.67 2.88
CA TRP A 153 -14.70 -3.41 2.50
C TRP A 153 -15.52 -4.70 2.59
N MET A 154 -16.74 -4.59 3.12
CA MET A 154 -17.73 -5.66 3.20
C MET A 154 -19.01 -5.21 2.54
N SER A 155 -19.69 -6.12 1.83
CA SER A 155 -21.06 -5.88 1.37
C SER A 155 -22.01 -5.81 2.58
N GLU A 156 -23.18 -5.24 2.38
CA GLU A 156 -24.24 -5.17 3.43
C GLU A 156 -24.57 -6.55 3.99
N GLU A 157 -24.75 -7.54 3.10
CA GLU A 157 -24.97 -8.94 3.49
C GLU A 157 -23.81 -9.53 4.32
N ALA A 158 -22.56 -9.19 3.97
CA ALA A 158 -21.40 -9.65 4.73
C ALA A 158 -21.33 -8.99 6.12
N CYS A 159 -21.70 -7.71 6.23
CA CYS A 159 -21.81 -7.01 7.52
C CYS A 159 -22.86 -7.67 8.42
N GLN A 160 -24.05 -7.96 7.90
CA GLN A 160 -25.12 -8.63 8.62
C GLN A 160 -24.68 -10.00 9.17
N LYS A 161 -24.09 -10.84 8.31
CA LYS A 161 -23.57 -12.16 8.71
C LYS A 161 -22.50 -12.09 9.80
N VAL A 162 -21.61 -11.08 9.75
CA VAL A 162 -20.59 -10.89 10.78
C VAL A 162 -21.21 -10.44 12.09
N ASN A 163 -22.22 -9.57 12.05
CA ASN A 163 -22.94 -9.06 13.21
C ASN A 163 -23.70 -10.18 13.91
N GLU A 164 -24.50 -10.96 13.19
CA GLU A 164 -25.24 -12.10 13.72
C GLU A 164 -24.31 -13.12 14.41
N LYS A 165 -23.16 -13.42 13.79
CA LYS A 165 -22.22 -14.42 14.30
C LYS A 165 -21.42 -13.98 15.52
N ASN A 166 -21.16 -12.69 15.69
CA ASN A 166 -20.22 -12.16 16.70
C ASN A 166 -20.86 -11.15 17.65
N GLU A 167 -22.17 -10.91 17.56
CA GLU A 167 -22.89 -9.88 18.34
C GLU A 167 -22.20 -8.50 18.21
N THR A 168 -21.74 -8.17 16.99
CA THR A 168 -21.08 -6.90 16.68
C THR A 168 -22.04 -5.96 15.96
N GLN A 169 -21.65 -4.70 15.83
CA GLN A 169 -22.46 -3.65 15.17
C GLN A 169 -21.67 -3.03 14.00
N TRP A 170 -21.24 -3.87 13.04
CA TRP A 170 -20.62 -3.36 11.82
C TRP A 170 -21.68 -2.71 10.93
N GLU A 171 -21.46 -1.45 10.59
CA GLU A 171 -22.29 -0.74 9.61
C GLU A 171 -21.72 -0.89 8.20
N PHE A 172 -22.60 -1.11 7.23
CA PHE A 172 -22.21 -1.09 5.84
C PHE A 172 -21.69 0.28 5.43
N GLN A 173 -20.57 0.31 4.75
CA GLN A 173 -19.95 1.52 4.21
C GLN A 173 -19.56 1.32 2.75
N LYS A 174 -19.83 2.35 1.93
CA LYS A 174 -19.34 2.37 0.55
C LYS A 174 -17.81 2.53 0.54
N LEU A 175 -17.15 2.01 -0.49
CA LEU A 175 -15.70 2.22 -0.66
C LEU A 175 -15.30 3.71 -0.63
N THR A 176 -16.16 4.59 -1.15
CA THR A 176 -15.95 6.05 -1.08
C THR A 176 -15.99 6.61 0.34
N GLN A 177 -16.80 6.03 1.25
CA GLN A 177 -16.83 6.41 2.66
C GLN A 177 -15.57 5.89 3.39
N LEU A 178 -15.09 4.71 3.05
CA LEU A 178 -13.81 4.21 3.55
C LEU A 178 -12.64 5.09 3.07
N ALA A 179 -12.68 5.58 1.82
CA ALA A 179 -11.70 6.52 1.30
C ALA A 179 -11.72 7.86 2.07
N VAL A 180 -12.91 8.36 2.43
CA VAL A 180 -13.05 9.56 3.29
C VAL A 180 -12.36 9.33 4.64
N LYS A 181 -12.66 8.23 5.33
CA LYS A 181 -12.01 7.88 6.62
C LYS A 181 -10.49 7.78 6.48
N SER A 182 -10.02 7.25 5.36
CA SER A 182 -8.58 7.16 5.07
C SER A 182 -7.94 8.55 4.92
N ILE A 183 -8.61 9.51 4.25
CA ILE A 183 -8.16 10.90 4.14
C ILE A 183 -8.17 11.60 5.51
N GLU A 184 -9.24 11.44 6.27
CA GLU A 184 -9.40 12.05 7.61
C GLU A 184 -8.35 11.53 8.60
N SER A 185 -7.87 10.29 8.43
CA SER A 185 -6.80 9.73 9.26
C SER A 185 -5.46 10.45 9.13
N LEU A 186 -5.30 11.31 8.11
CA LEU A 186 -4.12 12.15 7.88
C LEU A 186 -4.17 13.49 8.65
N SER A 187 -4.99 13.62 9.67
CA SER A 187 -5.19 14.88 10.42
C SER A 187 -3.88 15.51 10.94
N PHE A 188 -2.86 14.69 11.22
CA PHE A 188 -1.52 15.15 11.63
C PHE A 188 -0.75 15.88 10.50
N LEU A 189 -1.19 15.77 9.24
CA LEU A 189 -0.59 16.41 8.07
C LEU A 189 -1.30 17.69 7.63
N LYS A 190 -2.30 18.19 8.38
CA LYS A 190 -3.06 19.39 8.00
C LYS A 190 -2.21 20.64 7.71
N SER A 191 -1.03 20.73 8.31
CA SER A 191 -0.06 21.80 8.07
C SER A 191 0.88 21.55 6.90
N SER A 192 0.75 20.42 6.20
CA SER A 192 1.64 20.00 5.12
C SER A 192 0.96 20.12 3.77
N ALA A 193 1.74 20.33 2.71
CA ALA A 193 1.24 20.38 1.34
C ALA A 193 0.90 18.97 0.84
N VAL A 194 -0.27 18.45 1.20
CA VAL A 194 -0.72 17.11 0.78
C VAL A 194 -1.52 17.20 -0.52
N THR A 195 -1.19 16.32 -1.48
CA THR A 195 -1.99 16.11 -2.68
C THR A 195 -2.49 14.66 -2.73
N VAL A 196 -3.82 14.49 -2.69
CA VAL A 196 -4.48 13.18 -2.73
C VAL A 196 -4.67 12.73 -4.17
N LEU A 197 -4.26 11.51 -4.49
CA LEU A 197 -4.33 10.91 -5.83
C LEU A 197 -5.30 9.73 -5.82
N PHE A 198 -6.28 9.74 -6.69
CA PHE A 198 -7.25 8.65 -6.79
C PHE A 198 -7.79 8.49 -8.22
N ASP A 199 -8.38 7.34 -8.48
CA ASP A 199 -8.96 7.03 -9.78
C ASP A 199 -10.35 7.65 -9.96
N LYS A 200 -10.95 7.46 -11.15
CA LYS A 200 -12.28 7.95 -11.49
C LYS A 200 -13.42 7.37 -10.64
N TYR A 201 -13.21 6.25 -9.93
CA TYR A 201 -14.20 5.65 -9.05
C TYR A 201 -14.38 6.47 -7.77
N TYR A 202 -13.25 6.89 -7.18
CA TYR A 202 -13.24 7.70 -5.96
C TYR A 202 -13.53 9.20 -6.21
N PHE A 203 -13.59 9.62 -7.46
CA PHE A 203 -13.85 11.03 -7.79
C PHE A 203 -15.34 11.37 -7.64
N CYS A 204 -15.80 11.54 -6.42
CA CYS A 204 -17.16 11.91 -6.04
C CYS A 204 -17.16 13.05 -5.02
N GLN A 205 -18.33 13.66 -4.80
CA GLN A 205 -18.46 14.84 -3.93
C GLN A 205 -17.97 14.58 -2.50
N THR A 206 -18.29 13.42 -1.93
CA THR A 206 -17.90 13.09 -0.54
C THR A 206 -16.38 13.04 -0.37
N VAL A 207 -15.65 12.46 -1.32
CA VAL A 207 -14.18 12.39 -1.29
C VAL A 207 -13.56 13.76 -1.54
N VAL A 208 -14.09 14.54 -2.48
CA VAL A 208 -13.66 15.92 -2.75
C VAL A 208 -13.86 16.80 -1.52
N ASN A 209 -15.03 16.71 -0.88
CA ASN A 209 -15.33 17.46 0.34
C ASN A 209 -14.37 17.10 1.49
N ALA A 210 -14.01 15.82 1.63
CA ALA A 210 -13.02 15.40 2.63
C ALA A 210 -11.64 16.02 2.36
N CYS A 211 -11.18 16.06 1.10
CA CYS A 211 -9.93 16.74 0.74
C CYS A 211 -10.01 18.24 1.09
N THR A 212 -11.11 18.90 0.76
CA THR A 212 -11.33 20.33 1.07
C THR A 212 -11.35 20.60 2.57
N ALA A 213 -12.06 19.77 3.35
CA ALA A 213 -12.13 19.91 4.81
C ALA A 213 -10.76 19.72 5.50
N MET A 214 -9.90 18.91 4.89
CA MET A 214 -8.53 18.68 5.34
C MET A 214 -7.53 19.74 4.81
N ASN A 215 -7.98 20.68 3.96
CA ASN A 215 -7.13 21.62 3.24
C ASN A 215 -6.08 20.91 2.36
N PHE A 216 -6.47 19.79 1.74
CA PHE A 216 -5.61 19.04 0.84
C PHE A 216 -5.95 19.33 -0.63
N ASN A 217 -4.91 19.33 -1.45
CA ASN A 217 -5.08 19.29 -2.89
C ASN A 217 -5.45 17.88 -3.35
N TYR A 218 -5.99 17.77 -4.56
CA TYR A 218 -6.16 16.46 -5.19
C TYR A 218 -5.83 16.51 -6.68
N VAL A 219 -5.45 15.35 -7.24
CA VAL A 219 -5.45 15.09 -8.67
C VAL A 219 -6.14 13.76 -8.93
N ALA A 220 -7.20 13.78 -9.72
CA ALA A 220 -8.06 12.63 -9.95
C ALA A 220 -8.36 12.41 -11.42
N ALA A 221 -8.55 11.14 -11.83
CA ALA A 221 -9.09 10.82 -13.14
C ALA A 221 -10.59 11.12 -13.22
N VAL A 222 -11.05 11.58 -14.37
CA VAL A 222 -12.43 12.01 -14.62
C VAL A 222 -13.12 11.08 -15.62
N LYS A 223 -14.38 10.71 -15.34
CA LYS A 223 -15.23 9.98 -16.29
C LYS A 223 -15.66 10.92 -17.44
N LYS A 224 -15.60 10.45 -18.69
CA LYS A 224 -15.96 11.24 -19.90
C LYS A 224 -17.38 11.81 -19.89
N ASN A 225 -18.30 11.13 -19.22
CA ASN A 225 -19.72 11.51 -19.14
C ASN A 225 -20.04 12.57 -18.07
N ARG A 226 -19.05 13.10 -17.33
CA ARG A 226 -19.27 14.19 -16.36
C ARG A 226 -19.65 15.49 -17.08
N ARG A 227 -20.44 16.31 -16.40
CA ARG A 227 -20.83 17.64 -16.89
C ARG A 227 -19.88 18.69 -16.34
N PHE A 228 -19.42 19.54 -17.23
CA PHE A 228 -18.48 20.62 -16.95
C PHE A 228 -19.01 21.93 -17.52
N THR A 229 -18.90 23.01 -16.75
CA THR A 229 -19.31 24.36 -17.14
C THR A 229 -18.09 25.26 -17.23
N SER A 230 -17.88 25.85 -18.39
CA SER A 230 -16.79 26.81 -18.65
C SER A 230 -17.33 27.90 -19.59
N GLY A 231 -17.04 29.17 -19.28
CA GLY A 231 -17.56 30.32 -20.05
C GLY A 231 -19.08 30.33 -20.18
N GLY A 232 -19.82 29.94 -19.16
CA GLY A 232 -21.29 29.89 -19.16
C GLY A 232 -21.90 28.68 -19.87
N SER A 233 -21.13 27.89 -20.62
CA SER A 233 -21.63 26.73 -21.38
C SER A 233 -21.41 25.42 -20.63
N LYS A 234 -22.49 24.65 -20.46
CA LYS A 234 -22.47 23.32 -19.81
C LYS A 234 -22.34 22.23 -20.86
N ARG A 235 -21.23 21.44 -20.78
CA ARG A 235 -20.90 20.41 -21.78
C ARG A 235 -20.52 19.07 -21.11
N SER A 236 -20.54 17.98 -21.88
CA SER A 236 -19.94 16.71 -21.46
C SER A 236 -18.42 16.80 -21.61
N VAL A 237 -17.68 16.31 -20.61
CA VAL A 237 -16.21 16.41 -20.56
C VAL A 237 -15.55 15.65 -21.73
N GLY A 238 -16.10 14.50 -22.15
CA GLY A 238 -15.55 13.69 -23.24
C GLY A 238 -15.40 14.45 -24.56
N PRO A 239 -16.50 14.86 -25.21
CA PRO A 239 -16.44 15.64 -26.46
C PRO A 239 -15.68 16.97 -26.30
N TYR A 240 -15.78 17.60 -25.12
CA TYR A 240 -15.07 18.84 -24.85
C TYR A 240 -13.54 18.61 -24.79
N SER A 241 -13.08 17.49 -24.27
CA SER A 241 -11.66 17.15 -24.24
C SER A 241 -11.06 16.98 -25.65
N GLU A 242 -11.82 16.41 -26.58
CA GLU A 242 -11.40 16.25 -27.98
C GLU A 242 -11.25 17.61 -28.67
N GLU A 243 -12.22 18.50 -28.43
CA GLU A 243 -12.17 19.86 -28.93
C GLU A 243 -10.95 20.63 -28.38
N CYS A 244 -10.70 20.56 -27.06
CA CYS A 244 -9.59 21.25 -26.41
C CYS A 244 -8.24 20.74 -26.92
N ILE A 245 -8.03 19.43 -27.03
CA ILE A 245 -6.79 18.84 -27.54
C ILE A 245 -6.57 19.25 -29.00
N ARG A 246 -7.61 19.31 -29.82
CA ARG A 246 -7.50 19.73 -31.22
C ARG A 246 -7.11 21.20 -31.35
N LYS A 247 -7.80 22.11 -30.61
CA LYS A 247 -7.65 23.56 -30.75
C LYS A 247 -6.43 24.14 -30.01
N ALA A 248 -6.16 23.65 -28.81
CA ALA A 248 -5.18 24.24 -27.87
C ALA A 248 -4.11 23.27 -27.39
N GLY A 249 -4.13 22.03 -27.84
CA GLY A 249 -3.18 21.01 -27.36
C GLY A 249 -1.76 21.28 -27.85
N LYS A 250 -0.80 21.27 -26.91
CA LYS A 250 0.65 21.37 -27.16
C LYS A 250 1.36 20.10 -26.74
N TRP A 251 2.47 19.75 -27.40
CA TRP A 251 3.27 18.59 -27.08
C TRP A 251 4.25 18.88 -25.95
N TYR A 252 4.36 17.92 -25.03
CA TYR A 252 5.26 18.00 -23.88
C TYR A 252 5.96 16.65 -23.68
N ASP A 253 7.22 16.74 -23.29
CA ASP A 253 7.93 15.59 -22.71
C ASP A 253 7.53 15.47 -21.24
N ILE A 254 7.05 14.29 -20.86
CA ILE A 254 6.65 13.99 -19.49
C ILE A 254 7.74 13.15 -18.83
N ASP A 255 8.24 13.60 -17.71
CA ASP A 255 9.35 12.94 -16.99
C ASP A 255 9.07 11.46 -16.74
N GLY A 256 10.04 10.62 -17.14
CA GLY A 256 9.95 9.15 -17.01
C GLY A 256 8.96 8.49 -17.98
N THR A 257 8.64 9.10 -19.12
CA THR A 257 8.00 8.45 -20.28
C THR A 257 8.90 8.59 -21.51
N GLU A 258 8.83 7.57 -22.35
CA GLU A 258 9.50 7.62 -23.68
C GLU A 258 8.64 8.36 -24.71
N GLN A 259 7.35 8.55 -24.44
CA GLN A 259 6.38 9.14 -25.38
C GLN A 259 6.00 10.55 -24.98
N GLN A 260 5.90 11.43 -25.98
CA GLN A 260 5.35 12.76 -25.81
C GLN A 260 3.83 12.71 -25.57
N HIS A 261 3.36 13.66 -24.78
CA HIS A 261 1.94 13.85 -24.49
C HIS A 261 1.46 15.18 -25.05
N LYS A 262 0.37 15.16 -25.81
CA LYS A 262 -0.36 16.36 -26.19
C LYS A 262 -1.26 16.78 -25.05
N LEU A 263 -1.03 17.96 -24.48
CA LEU A 263 -1.76 18.46 -23.32
C LEU A 263 -2.57 19.69 -23.66
N ALA A 264 -3.78 19.78 -23.10
CA ALA A 264 -4.60 20.97 -23.05
C ALA A 264 -5.21 21.10 -21.65
N GLU A 265 -5.53 22.32 -21.24
CA GLU A 265 -6.15 22.58 -19.94
C GLU A 265 -7.29 23.59 -20.05
N CYS A 266 -8.22 23.54 -19.10
CA CYS A 266 -9.26 24.54 -18.94
C CYS A 266 -9.68 24.65 -17.47
N LYS A 267 -10.21 25.81 -17.09
CA LYS A 267 -10.78 26.04 -15.76
C LYS A 267 -12.30 26.14 -15.84
N GLY A 268 -13.00 25.69 -14.82
CA GLY A 268 -14.45 25.79 -14.73
C GLY A 268 -15.03 24.94 -13.63
N ILE A 269 -16.34 24.77 -13.63
CA ILE A 269 -17.10 24.07 -12.60
C ILE A 269 -17.42 22.65 -13.07
N LEU A 270 -16.91 21.66 -12.36
CA LEU A 270 -17.26 20.25 -12.61
C LEU A 270 -18.39 19.82 -11.66
N SER A 271 -19.45 19.25 -12.24
CA SER A 271 -20.60 18.77 -11.46
C SER A 271 -20.15 17.87 -10.30
N LYS A 272 -20.62 18.16 -9.10
CA LYS A 272 -20.30 17.44 -7.84
C LYS A 272 -18.81 17.50 -7.43
N ALA A 273 -18.04 18.48 -7.91
CA ALA A 273 -16.66 18.68 -7.50
C ALA A 273 -16.30 20.17 -7.36
N GLY A 274 -17.17 21.11 -7.81
CA GLY A 274 -16.93 22.54 -7.73
C GLY A 274 -15.92 23.05 -8.75
N ASP A 275 -15.21 24.12 -8.38
CA ASP A 275 -14.19 24.73 -9.22
C ASP A 275 -12.97 23.82 -9.37
N VAL A 276 -12.60 23.54 -10.61
CA VAL A 276 -11.46 22.68 -10.95
C VAL A 276 -10.73 23.16 -12.17
N LYS A 277 -9.46 22.80 -12.27
CA LYS A 277 -8.74 22.74 -13.53
C LYS A 277 -8.88 21.34 -14.10
N LEU A 278 -9.35 21.21 -15.34
CA LEU A 278 -9.27 19.98 -16.12
C LEU A 278 -8.01 20.00 -16.97
N VAL A 279 -7.33 18.86 -17.01
CA VAL A 279 -6.18 18.62 -17.88
C VAL A 279 -6.49 17.42 -18.76
N PHE A 280 -6.37 17.61 -20.05
CA PHE A 280 -6.54 16.60 -21.07
C PHE A 280 -5.18 16.14 -21.57
N SER A 281 -4.94 14.84 -21.60
CA SER A 281 -3.67 14.26 -22.00
C SER A 281 -3.89 13.16 -23.02
N GLN A 282 -3.23 13.27 -24.17
CA GLN A 282 -3.23 12.29 -25.24
C GLN A 282 -1.79 11.90 -25.56
N ARG A 283 -1.46 10.63 -25.49
CA ARG A 283 -0.15 10.11 -25.91
C ARG A 283 -0.03 10.15 -27.43
N LYS A 284 1.19 10.34 -27.94
CA LYS A 284 1.45 10.52 -29.36
C LYS A 284 0.88 9.42 -30.26
N GLU A 285 0.92 8.18 -29.80
CA GLU A 285 0.48 7.01 -30.55
C GLU A 285 -0.93 6.52 -30.17
N GLU A 286 -1.61 7.22 -29.24
CA GLU A 286 -2.91 6.81 -28.73
C GLU A 286 -4.00 7.80 -29.15
N HIS A 287 -5.15 7.29 -29.58
CA HIS A 287 -6.34 8.13 -29.81
C HIS A 287 -7.09 8.46 -28.51
N LYS A 288 -6.77 7.76 -27.43
CA LYS A 288 -7.48 7.89 -26.16
C LYS A 288 -7.01 9.12 -25.38
N ILE A 289 -7.95 10.02 -25.11
CA ILE A 289 -7.70 11.16 -24.22
C ILE A 289 -7.94 10.72 -22.77
N PHE A 290 -6.95 10.95 -21.92
CA PHE A 290 -7.00 10.79 -20.49
C PHE A 290 -7.34 12.14 -19.85
N ILE A 291 -8.28 12.15 -18.91
CA ILE A 291 -8.83 13.37 -18.33
C ILE A 291 -8.54 13.40 -16.85
N LEU A 292 -7.89 14.47 -16.40
CA LEU A 292 -7.57 14.73 -15.01
C LEU A 292 -8.27 15.97 -14.50
N ALA A 293 -8.57 16.02 -13.22
CA ALA A 293 -9.07 17.19 -12.51
C ALA A 293 -8.22 17.46 -11.26
N THR A 294 -8.02 18.73 -10.96
CA THR A 294 -7.39 19.19 -9.71
C THR A 294 -8.07 20.46 -9.19
N ASN A 295 -8.11 20.62 -7.85
CA ASN A 295 -8.49 21.88 -7.19
C ASN A 295 -7.33 22.87 -7.13
N ASN A 296 -6.09 22.44 -7.36
CA ASN A 296 -4.94 23.33 -7.43
C ASN A 296 -4.80 23.91 -8.84
N VAL A 297 -5.45 25.04 -9.08
CA VAL A 297 -5.48 25.70 -10.39
C VAL A 297 -4.16 26.39 -10.78
N ALA A 298 -3.18 26.46 -9.86
CA ALA A 298 -1.87 27.05 -10.13
C ALA A 298 -0.93 26.06 -10.87
N LEU A 299 -1.13 24.73 -10.70
CA LEU A 299 -0.32 23.72 -11.38
C LEU A 299 -0.48 23.82 -12.90
N SER A 300 0.60 23.69 -13.65
CA SER A 300 0.58 23.54 -15.11
C SER A 300 0.01 22.16 -15.51
N ALA A 301 -0.43 22.03 -16.77
CA ALA A 301 -0.91 20.74 -17.29
C ALA A 301 0.15 19.64 -17.18
N LYS A 302 1.42 19.95 -17.42
CA LYS A 302 2.54 19.02 -17.28
C LYS A 302 2.67 18.51 -15.85
N GLU A 303 2.71 19.42 -14.87
CA GLU A 303 2.81 19.04 -13.44
C GLU A 303 1.64 18.16 -12.99
N VAL A 304 0.40 18.47 -13.42
CA VAL A 304 -0.78 17.66 -13.07
C VAL A 304 -0.63 16.22 -13.58
N VAL A 305 -0.14 16.04 -14.82
CA VAL A 305 0.09 14.70 -15.38
C VAL A 305 1.21 13.97 -14.62
N GLU A 306 2.32 14.64 -14.34
CA GLU A 306 3.46 14.06 -13.60
C GLU A 306 3.10 13.69 -12.16
N ILE A 307 2.31 14.53 -11.50
CA ILE A 307 1.76 14.23 -10.17
C ILE A 307 0.87 13.00 -10.22
N TYR A 308 -0.09 12.94 -11.17
CA TYR A 308 -1.02 11.82 -11.24
C TYR A 308 -0.32 10.48 -11.54
N ARG A 309 0.77 10.49 -12.29
CA ARG A 309 1.54 9.27 -12.57
C ARG A 309 2.09 8.60 -11.31
N ARG A 310 2.31 9.34 -10.23
CA ARG A 310 2.70 8.78 -8.93
C ARG A 310 1.67 7.82 -8.35
N ARG A 311 0.40 7.92 -8.77
CA ARG A 311 -0.67 6.98 -8.41
C ARG A 311 -0.31 5.53 -8.78
N TRP A 312 0.43 5.33 -9.89
CA TRP A 312 0.84 3.99 -10.32
C TRP A 312 1.66 3.22 -9.26
N SER A 313 2.29 3.92 -8.34
CA SER A 313 3.09 3.30 -7.27
C SER A 313 2.28 2.35 -6.38
N ILE A 314 0.97 2.62 -6.17
CA ILE A 314 0.10 1.74 -5.36
C ILE A 314 -0.25 0.44 -6.12
N GLU A 315 -0.39 0.49 -7.44
CA GLU A 315 -0.62 -0.70 -8.26
C GLU A 315 0.62 -1.62 -8.24
N VAL A 316 1.80 -1.02 -8.31
CA VAL A 316 3.08 -1.75 -8.15
C VAL A 316 3.16 -2.37 -6.74
N LEU A 317 2.78 -1.64 -5.70
CA LEU A 317 2.73 -2.14 -4.33
C LEU A 317 1.78 -3.33 -4.22
N PHE A 318 0.56 -3.25 -4.75
CA PHE A 318 -0.39 -4.37 -4.76
C PHE A 318 0.17 -5.60 -5.48
N LYS A 319 0.79 -5.40 -6.65
CA LYS A 319 1.46 -6.46 -7.38
C LYS A 319 2.52 -7.14 -6.52
N MET A 320 3.40 -6.36 -5.90
CA MET A 320 4.47 -6.88 -5.04
C MET A 320 3.93 -7.58 -3.80
N ALA A 321 2.90 -7.02 -3.15
CA ALA A 321 2.27 -7.61 -1.98
C ALA A 321 1.61 -8.96 -2.30
N LYS A 322 0.94 -9.07 -3.45
CA LYS A 322 0.31 -10.33 -3.91
C LYS A 322 1.36 -11.38 -4.29
N GLN A 323 2.34 -11.00 -5.09
CA GLN A 323 3.31 -11.95 -5.64
C GLN A 323 4.37 -12.40 -4.63
N TYR A 324 4.85 -11.50 -3.78
CA TYR A 324 6.04 -11.74 -2.95
C TYR A 324 5.78 -11.73 -1.45
N LEU A 325 4.73 -11.06 -0.97
CA LEU A 325 4.46 -10.93 0.47
C LEU A 325 3.24 -11.74 0.93
N GLY A 326 2.58 -12.45 0.01
CA GLY A 326 1.47 -13.33 0.36
C GLY A 326 0.20 -12.61 0.81
N MET A 327 -0.11 -11.45 0.20
CA MET A 327 -1.32 -10.69 0.51
C MET A 327 -2.61 -11.52 0.35
N GLY A 328 -2.61 -12.53 -0.53
CA GLY A 328 -3.72 -13.46 -0.74
C GLY A 328 -3.64 -14.77 0.05
N ASP A 329 -2.57 -15.03 0.81
CA ASP A 329 -2.26 -16.36 1.35
C ASP A 329 -2.99 -16.71 2.67
N TYR A 330 -3.63 -15.74 3.31
CA TYR A 330 -4.29 -15.93 4.60
C TYR A 330 -5.53 -16.84 4.51
N GLN A 331 -5.78 -17.57 5.59
CA GLN A 331 -6.92 -18.47 5.76
C GLN A 331 -7.44 -18.37 7.20
N PHE A 332 -7.87 -17.18 7.62
CA PHE A 332 -8.47 -16.94 8.92
C PHE A 332 -10.00 -16.99 8.80
N LEU A 333 -10.66 -17.64 9.76
CA LEU A 333 -12.12 -17.60 9.84
C LEU A 333 -12.60 -16.26 10.36
N LYS A 334 -11.89 -15.67 11.33
CA LYS A 334 -12.25 -14.41 11.97
C LYS A 334 -11.68 -13.20 11.22
N LEU A 335 -12.51 -12.18 11.01
CA LEU A 335 -12.14 -10.92 10.32
C LEU A 335 -10.92 -10.24 10.97
N ARG A 336 -10.86 -10.20 12.30
CA ARG A 336 -9.70 -9.65 13.03
C ARG A 336 -8.37 -10.30 12.64
N GLY A 337 -8.36 -11.61 12.40
CA GLY A 337 -7.17 -12.32 11.94
C GLY A 337 -6.77 -11.92 10.52
N VAL A 338 -7.78 -11.72 9.64
CA VAL A 338 -7.58 -11.23 8.26
C VAL A 338 -6.99 -9.83 8.29
N GLU A 339 -7.61 -8.89 9.02
CA GLU A 339 -7.14 -7.51 9.13
C GLU A 339 -5.69 -7.43 9.60
N ARG A 340 -5.37 -8.11 10.70
CA ARG A 340 -4.02 -8.10 11.28
C ARG A 340 -2.98 -8.70 10.35
N TYR A 341 -3.31 -9.79 9.68
CA TYR A 341 -2.39 -10.38 8.70
C TYR A 341 -2.10 -9.43 7.55
N LEU A 342 -3.13 -8.79 6.99
CA LEU A 342 -2.98 -7.83 5.89
C LEU A 342 -2.15 -6.61 6.31
N HIS A 343 -2.36 -6.09 7.52
CA HIS A 343 -1.53 -5.01 8.07
C HIS A 343 -0.07 -5.46 8.22
N LEU A 344 0.19 -6.69 8.69
CA LEU A 344 1.55 -7.20 8.79
C LEU A 344 2.21 -7.44 7.43
N VAL A 345 1.45 -7.75 6.38
CA VAL A 345 1.94 -7.77 5.00
C VAL A 345 2.40 -6.39 4.56
N MET A 346 1.61 -5.34 4.84
CA MET A 346 2.00 -3.96 4.53
C MET A 346 3.20 -3.49 5.37
N ILE A 347 3.26 -3.86 6.64
CA ILE A 347 4.41 -3.57 7.50
C ILE A 347 5.67 -4.33 7.03
N ALA A 348 5.51 -5.54 6.49
CA ALA A 348 6.63 -6.28 5.89
C ALA A 348 7.16 -5.59 4.62
N HIS A 349 6.28 -4.98 3.80
CA HIS A 349 6.70 -4.11 2.71
C HIS A 349 7.50 -2.91 3.23
N THR A 350 6.99 -2.23 4.25
CA THR A 350 7.67 -1.10 4.91
C THR A 350 9.02 -1.52 5.49
N PHE A 351 9.11 -2.70 6.09
CA PHE A 351 10.37 -3.27 6.59
C PHE A 351 11.41 -3.48 5.48
N LEU A 352 11.00 -4.05 4.34
CA LEU A 352 11.90 -4.18 3.18
C LEU A 352 12.33 -2.83 2.62
N THR A 353 11.44 -1.85 2.61
CA THR A 353 11.77 -0.46 2.26
C THR A 353 12.85 0.11 3.19
N HIS A 354 12.73 -0.11 4.49
CA HIS A 354 13.76 0.30 5.46
C HIS A 354 15.11 -0.35 5.19
N LEU A 355 15.14 -1.66 4.90
CA LEU A 355 16.38 -2.35 4.58
C LEU A 355 17.05 -1.77 3.33
N ALA A 356 16.25 -1.49 2.28
CA ALA A 356 16.77 -0.89 1.06
C ALA A 356 17.30 0.54 1.29
N LEU A 357 16.68 1.30 2.19
CA LEU A 357 17.16 2.64 2.59
C LEU A 357 18.43 2.55 3.42
N ASP A 358 18.52 1.64 4.38
CA ASP A 358 19.73 1.44 5.21
C ASP A 358 20.95 1.05 4.31
N GLU A 359 20.72 0.30 3.22
CA GLU A 359 21.76 -0.03 2.25
C GLU A 359 22.24 1.20 1.43
N LEU A 360 21.32 2.13 1.10
CA LEU A 360 21.66 3.38 0.42
C LEU A 360 22.45 4.32 1.33
N ASP A 361 22.03 4.44 2.60
CA ASP A 361 22.74 5.24 3.61
C ASP A 361 24.19 4.75 3.79
N ALA A 362 24.36 3.41 3.82
CA ALA A 362 25.69 2.79 3.96
C ALA A 362 26.64 3.00 2.76
N GLN A 363 26.10 3.38 1.59
CA GLN A 363 26.86 3.67 0.38
C GLN A 363 27.21 5.18 0.23
N ASP A 364 27.09 5.99 1.27
CA ASP A 364 27.35 7.45 1.28
C ASP A 364 26.64 8.22 0.15
N LYS A 365 25.56 7.66 -0.37
CA LYS A 365 24.69 8.36 -1.31
C LYS A 365 23.84 9.33 -0.51
N GLN A 366 24.30 10.58 -0.40
CA GLN A 366 23.52 11.66 0.20
C GLN A 366 22.08 11.59 -0.32
N ILE A 367 21.13 11.46 0.60
CA ILE A 367 19.69 11.54 0.31
C ILE A 367 19.39 13.02 -0.02
N SER A 368 19.81 13.44 -1.23
CA SER A 368 19.46 14.75 -1.80
C SER A 368 17.99 14.77 -2.21
N ASN A 369 17.45 15.91 -2.64
CA ASN A 369 16.06 16.08 -3.10
C ASN A 369 15.70 15.27 -4.38
N ILE A 370 16.60 14.39 -4.84
CA ILE A 370 16.46 13.55 -6.02
C ILE A 370 15.52 12.36 -5.72
N PRO A 371 14.68 11.93 -6.67
CA PRO A 371 13.88 10.74 -6.55
C PRO A 371 14.72 9.52 -6.19
N ILE A 372 14.38 8.82 -5.11
CA ILE A 372 15.13 7.65 -4.64
C ILE A 372 14.72 6.44 -5.49
N ARG A 373 15.71 5.77 -6.10
CA ARG A 373 15.53 4.46 -6.72
C ARG A 373 15.96 3.39 -5.72
N LEU A 374 14.98 2.82 -5.03
CA LEU A 374 15.22 1.67 -4.16
C LEU A 374 15.46 0.40 -4.98
N ALA A 375 16.27 -0.50 -4.43
CA ALA A 375 16.32 -1.87 -4.91
C ALA A 375 14.93 -2.48 -4.92
N GLY A 376 14.58 -3.24 -5.95
CA GLY A 376 13.29 -3.91 -6.04
C GLY A 376 13.06 -4.85 -4.85
N ILE A 377 11.80 -5.05 -4.45
CA ILE A 377 11.43 -5.93 -3.32
C ILE A 377 12.06 -7.32 -3.45
N GLN A 378 12.12 -7.89 -4.65
CA GLN A 378 12.77 -9.18 -4.90
C GLN A 378 14.26 -9.18 -4.54
N GLN A 379 14.99 -8.15 -4.94
CA GLN A 379 16.42 -8.01 -4.63
C GLN A 379 16.63 -7.84 -3.13
N THR A 380 15.84 -6.97 -2.49
CA THR A 380 15.89 -6.76 -1.04
C THR A 380 15.54 -8.03 -0.28
N GLN A 381 14.55 -8.82 -0.74
CA GLN A 381 14.24 -10.12 -0.16
C GLN A 381 15.36 -11.15 -0.36
N ALA A 382 16.04 -11.13 -1.49
CA ALA A 382 17.17 -12.03 -1.73
C ALA A 382 18.31 -11.71 -0.76
N ARG A 383 18.69 -10.45 -0.62
CA ARG A 383 19.70 -9.97 0.34
C ARG A 383 19.30 -10.24 1.81
N LEU A 384 18.01 -10.04 2.15
CA LEU A 384 17.50 -10.38 3.46
C LEU A 384 17.74 -11.87 3.78
N ARG A 385 17.43 -12.77 2.83
CA ARG A 385 17.65 -14.21 3.00
C ARG A 385 19.14 -14.56 3.13
N GLU A 386 19.98 -13.94 2.34
CA GLU A 386 21.43 -14.10 2.42
C GLU A 386 21.97 -13.66 3.80
N ASN A 387 21.59 -12.47 4.25
CA ASN A 387 21.99 -11.97 5.57
C ASN A 387 21.49 -12.85 6.72
N LEU A 388 20.26 -13.40 6.61
CA LEU A 388 19.73 -14.37 7.58
C LEU A 388 20.52 -15.67 7.58
N LEU A 389 20.97 -16.14 6.42
CA LEU A 389 21.82 -17.32 6.28
C LEU A 389 23.18 -17.08 6.92
N LEU A 390 23.82 -15.94 6.64
CA LEU A 390 25.11 -15.57 7.23
C LEU A 390 25.02 -15.47 8.76
N ASP A 391 23.99 -14.78 9.31
CA ASP A 391 23.76 -14.68 10.75
C ASP A 391 23.54 -16.06 11.40
N MET A 392 22.90 -16.99 10.68
CA MET A 392 22.75 -18.37 11.11
C MET A 392 24.07 -19.14 11.08
N LEU A 393 24.87 -18.98 10.05
CA LEU A 393 26.20 -19.61 9.91
C LEU A 393 27.13 -19.16 11.03
N ASP A 394 27.20 -17.85 11.29
CA ASP A 394 27.99 -17.29 12.38
C ASP A 394 27.55 -17.83 13.75
N SER A 395 26.25 -18.01 13.96
CA SER A 395 25.71 -18.56 15.22
C SER A 395 25.97 -20.07 15.41
N LEU A 396 26.37 -20.77 14.32
CA LEU A 396 26.63 -22.20 14.31
C LEU A 396 28.12 -22.55 14.28
N ARG A 397 29.00 -21.55 14.14
CA ARG A 397 30.44 -21.71 13.97
C ARG A 397 31.08 -22.53 15.10
N ASP A 398 30.50 -22.52 16.28
CA ASP A 398 31.07 -23.13 17.48
C ASP A 398 30.57 -24.54 17.82
N ASN A 399 29.54 -25.11 17.15
CA ASN A 399 28.86 -26.29 17.68
C ASN A 399 28.21 -27.31 16.73
N ILE A 400 28.44 -27.30 15.40
CA ILE A 400 27.71 -28.22 14.50
C ILE A 400 28.57 -28.84 13.40
N SER A 401 28.39 -30.18 13.16
CA SER A 401 29.02 -30.87 12.05
C SER A 401 28.62 -30.27 10.69
N LYS A 402 29.57 -30.16 9.74
CA LYS A 402 29.40 -29.65 8.38
C LYS A 402 28.20 -30.27 7.64
N LYS A 403 27.93 -31.57 7.88
CA LYS A 403 26.82 -32.33 7.28
C LYS A 403 25.46 -31.81 7.71
N LEU A 404 25.26 -31.58 8.99
CA LEU A 404 24.01 -31.07 9.58
C LEU A 404 23.74 -29.61 9.16
N LEU A 405 24.81 -28.82 9.00
CA LEU A 405 24.73 -27.47 8.48
C LEU A 405 24.25 -27.44 7.02
N LEU A 406 24.82 -28.26 6.15
CA LEU A 406 24.42 -28.36 4.75
C LEU A 406 22.99 -28.85 4.56
N GLN A 407 22.54 -29.81 5.38
CA GLN A 407 21.15 -30.26 5.39
C GLN A 407 20.19 -29.13 5.73
N LYS A 408 20.48 -28.32 6.74
CA LYS A 408 19.66 -27.18 7.17
C LYS A 408 19.65 -26.05 6.14
N ILE A 409 20.75 -25.79 5.47
CA ILE A 409 20.83 -24.81 4.37
C ILE A 409 19.93 -25.27 3.22
N ARG A 410 19.97 -26.55 2.83
CA ARG A 410 19.11 -27.11 1.80
C ARG A 410 17.62 -27.00 2.15
N GLU A 411 17.22 -27.42 3.36
CA GLU A 411 15.83 -27.31 3.83
C GLU A 411 15.32 -25.86 3.80
N TRP A 412 16.18 -24.91 4.12
CA TRP A 412 15.83 -23.49 4.12
C TRP A 412 15.82 -22.87 2.71
N TYR A 413 16.81 -23.19 1.88
CA TYR A 413 16.98 -22.61 0.54
C TYR A 413 15.97 -23.17 -0.48
N MET A 414 15.66 -24.46 -0.40
CA MET A 414 14.79 -25.17 -1.34
C MET A 414 13.30 -25.01 -1.02
N GLY A 415 12.95 -24.48 0.16
CA GLY A 415 11.55 -24.30 0.57
C GLY A 415 10.79 -25.63 0.79
N THR A 416 11.52 -26.72 0.93
CA THR A 416 10.97 -28.03 1.25
C THR A 416 10.79 -28.16 2.76
N VAL A 417 9.69 -27.62 3.26
CA VAL A 417 8.94 -28.05 4.45
C VAL A 417 7.47 -27.82 4.20
#